data_75c41ef2aa5c113931e5aaa4f4eb5030
#
_entry.id   75c41ef2aa5c113931e5aaa4f4eb5030
#
_cell.length_a   1.000
_cell.length_b   1.000
_cell.length_c   1.000
_cell.angle_alpha   90.00
_cell.angle_beta   90.00
_cell.angle_gamma   90.00
#
_symmetry.space_group_name_H-M   'P 1'
#
loop_
_entity.id
_entity.type
_entity.pdbx_description
1 polymer ?
#
loop_
_entity_poly.entity_id
_entity_poly.type
_entity_poly.pdbx_seq_one_letter_code
_entity_poly.pdbx_strand_id
1 'polypeptide(L)'
;VPPDVATMSARISRNLSADYPAIVALDASRQVVGYASSSAFRKAQAFRSAIEHSIYIDEGRHRSGVGRRILAALIETATARGFRQMIGVIESSQAGSIAFHKAMGFAEVGRLPALAYKHDQWCTVVFLRLALGAGDASPPNHHGRS
;
A
#
# COMPACT_ATOMS: atom_id res chain seq x y z
N VAL A 1 27.37 -10.16 7.30
CA VAL A 1 26.75 -10.67 6.10
C VAL A 1 25.98 -9.54 5.49
N PRO A 2 26.33 -9.14 4.30
CA PRO A 2 25.55 -8.14 3.62
C PRO A 2 24.11 -8.59 3.62
N PRO A 3 23.17 -7.64 3.60
CA PRO A 3 21.76 -7.97 3.59
C PRO A 3 21.64 -9.09 2.60
N ASP A 4 21.41 -10.14 3.19
CA ASP A 4 21.51 -11.42 2.63
C ASP A 4 20.98 -11.38 1.21
N VAL A 5 21.73 -11.90 0.31
CA VAL A 5 21.27 -12.14 -1.04
C VAL A 5 19.87 -12.74 -1.00
N ALA A 6 19.57 -13.53 0.03
CA ALA A 6 18.24 -14.11 0.23
C ALA A 6 17.17 -13.04 0.44
N THR A 7 17.46 -11.93 1.13
CA THR A 7 16.48 -10.84 1.27
C THR A 7 16.30 -10.08 -0.02
N MET A 8 17.35 -10.00 -0.82
CA MET A 8 17.27 -9.32 -2.12
C MET A 8 16.61 -10.18 -3.19
N SER A 9 16.51 -11.48 -2.94
CA SER A 9 15.90 -12.41 -3.89
C SER A 9 14.46 -12.75 -3.55
N ALA A 10 13.81 -12.00 -2.69
CA ALA A 10 12.41 -12.21 -2.38
C ALA A 10 11.58 -12.13 -3.66
N ARG A 11 10.77 -13.12 -3.89
CA ARG A 11 9.92 -13.21 -5.06
C ARG A 11 8.62 -12.47 -4.80
N ILE A 12 8.23 -11.67 -5.75
CA ILE A 12 6.96 -10.94 -5.71
C ILE A 12 5.92 -11.74 -6.46
N SER A 13 4.81 -12.02 -5.81
CA SER A 13 3.64 -12.67 -6.42
C SER A 13 2.45 -11.72 -6.32
N ARG A 14 1.64 -11.70 -7.37
CA ARG A 14 0.46 -10.86 -7.43
C ARG A 14 -0.78 -11.72 -7.52
N ASN A 15 -1.83 -11.35 -6.80
CA ASN A 15 -3.10 -12.02 -6.92
C ASN A 15 -3.88 -11.38 -8.07
N LEU A 16 -3.78 -11.99 -9.24
CA LEU A 16 -4.38 -11.45 -10.46
C LEU A 16 -5.88 -11.71 -10.55
N SER A 17 -6.41 -12.60 -9.74
CA SER A 17 -7.83 -12.94 -9.77
C SER A 17 -8.67 -12.14 -8.79
N ALA A 18 -8.05 -11.41 -7.86
CA ALA A 18 -8.79 -10.59 -6.90
C ALA A 18 -9.28 -9.30 -7.55
N ASP A 19 -10.42 -8.79 -7.07
CA ASP A 19 -10.95 -7.50 -7.52
C ASP A 19 -10.02 -6.35 -7.19
N TYR A 20 -9.26 -6.49 -6.10
CA TYR A 20 -8.31 -5.48 -5.65
C TYR A 20 -6.91 -6.07 -5.61
N PRO A 21 -5.91 -5.30 -6.03
CA PRO A 21 -4.53 -5.80 -6.06
C PRO A 21 -4.04 -6.29 -4.71
N ALA A 22 -3.29 -7.38 -4.72
CA ALA A 22 -2.60 -7.89 -3.55
C ALA A 22 -1.24 -8.42 -3.98
N ILE A 23 -0.24 -8.20 -3.14
CA ILE A 23 1.15 -8.56 -3.41
C ILE A 23 1.68 -9.37 -2.24
N VAL A 24 2.38 -10.45 -2.52
CA VAL A 24 3.05 -11.26 -1.52
C VAL A 24 4.52 -11.36 -1.89
N ALA A 25 5.40 -11.20 -0.92
CA ALA A 25 6.82 -11.43 -1.10
C ALA A 25 7.22 -12.71 -0.39
N LEU A 26 7.91 -13.58 -1.10
CA LEU A 26 8.38 -14.86 -0.59
C LEU A 26 9.90 -14.90 -0.62
N ASP A 27 10.51 -15.47 0.41
CA ASP A 27 11.95 -15.72 0.40
C ASP A 27 12.30 -16.98 -0.41
N ALA A 28 13.58 -17.33 -0.44
CA ALA A 28 14.05 -18.50 -1.17
C ALA A 28 13.45 -19.81 -0.65
N SER A 29 13.03 -19.83 0.60
CA SER A 29 12.37 -20.99 1.22
C SER A 29 10.85 -20.96 1.03
N ARG A 30 10.32 -20.02 0.24
CA ARG A 30 8.89 -19.84 -0.01
C ARG A 30 8.10 -19.42 1.23
N GLN A 31 8.77 -18.82 2.18
CA GLN A 31 8.11 -18.25 3.36
C GLN A 31 7.69 -16.82 3.05
N VAL A 32 6.52 -16.42 3.53
CA VAL A 32 6.04 -15.06 3.36
C VAL A 32 6.87 -14.13 4.21
N VAL A 33 7.53 -13.15 3.59
CA VAL A 33 8.32 -12.14 4.29
C VAL A 33 7.66 -10.78 4.29
N GLY A 34 6.56 -10.63 3.58
CA GLY A 34 5.77 -9.42 3.60
C GLY A 34 4.63 -9.52 2.61
N TYR A 35 3.66 -8.65 2.77
CA TYR A 35 2.54 -8.58 1.84
C TYR A 35 1.92 -7.19 1.86
N ALA A 36 1.19 -6.87 0.81
CA ALA A 36 0.33 -5.71 0.75
C ALA A 36 -1.02 -6.14 0.22
N SER A 37 -2.06 -5.53 0.73
CA SER A 37 -3.42 -5.76 0.25
C SER A 37 -4.10 -4.42 0.03
N SER A 38 -5.18 -4.43 -0.74
CA SER A 38 -5.95 -3.22 -0.98
C SER A 38 -7.43 -3.56 -1.00
N SER A 39 -8.24 -2.52 -0.80
CA SER A 39 -9.69 -2.63 -0.78
C SER A 39 -10.27 -1.30 -1.25
N ALA A 40 -11.59 -1.26 -1.43
CA ALA A 40 -12.26 -0.02 -1.78
C ALA A 40 -12.04 1.02 -0.67
N PHE A 41 -11.68 2.24 -1.05
CA PHE A 41 -11.59 3.32 -0.08
C PHE A 41 -12.97 3.61 0.52
N ARG A 42 -13.99 3.67 -0.33
CA ARG A 42 -15.39 3.79 0.07
C ARG A 42 -16.22 2.98 -0.92
N LYS A 43 -17.33 2.42 -0.45
CA LYS A 43 -18.15 1.53 -1.28
C LYS A 43 -18.97 2.26 -2.34
N ALA A 44 -19.26 3.52 -2.15
CA ALA A 44 -20.06 4.28 -3.11
C ALA A 44 -19.34 4.35 -4.46
N GLN A 45 -20.12 4.25 -5.53
CA GLN A 45 -19.64 4.20 -6.92
C GLN A 45 -18.72 5.38 -7.26
N ALA A 46 -18.97 6.55 -6.66
CA ALA A 46 -18.15 7.73 -6.91
C ALA A 46 -16.68 7.51 -6.55
N PHE A 47 -16.39 6.57 -5.64
CA PHE A 47 -15.03 6.30 -5.17
C PHE A 47 -14.40 5.07 -5.81
N ARG A 48 -14.97 4.56 -6.89
CA ARG A 48 -14.52 3.30 -7.50
C ARG A 48 -13.06 3.30 -7.99
N SER A 49 -12.50 4.47 -8.22
CA SER A 49 -11.11 4.61 -8.68
C SER A 49 -10.10 4.80 -7.56
N ALA A 50 -10.56 4.83 -6.31
CA ALA A 50 -9.71 4.99 -5.14
C ALA A 50 -9.62 3.70 -4.35
N ILE A 51 -8.41 3.33 -3.97
CA ILE A 51 -8.18 2.16 -3.11
C ILE A 51 -7.44 2.58 -1.86
N GLU A 52 -7.71 1.87 -0.79
CA GLU A 52 -6.96 1.96 0.46
C GLU A 52 -6.08 0.72 0.55
N HIS A 53 -4.83 0.89 0.94
CA HIS A 53 -3.93 -0.24 1.06
C HIS A 53 -3.37 -0.38 2.47
N SER A 54 -2.89 -1.59 2.76
CA SER A 54 -2.07 -1.86 3.95
C SER A 54 -0.85 -2.65 3.50
N ILE A 55 0.23 -2.49 4.23
CA ILE A 55 1.47 -3.21 3.94
C ILE A 55 2.03 -3.76 5.24
N TYR A 56 2.46 -5.01 5.20
CA TYR A 56 3.12 -5.67 6.32
C TYR A 56 4.45 -6.24 5.86
N ILE A 57 5.50 -5.96 6.63
CA ILE A 57 6.82 -6.51 6.40
C ILE A 57 7.22 -7.29 7.64
N ASP A 58 7.66 -8.52 7.45
CA ASP A 58 8.15 -9.34 8.55
C ASP A 58 9.26 -8.61 9.31
N GLU A 59 9.21 -8.70 10.63
CA GLU A 59 10.04 -7.89 11.51
C GLU A 59 11.53 -7.98 11.19
N GLY A 60 12.00 -9.16 10.87
CA GLY A 60 13.41 -9.37 10.53
C GLY A 60 13.81 -8.86 9.15
N ARG A 61 12.86 -8.36 8.37
CA ARG A 61 13.09 -7.95 6.98
C ARG A 61 12.99 -6.46 6.76
N HIS A 62 12.79 -5.68 7.82
CA HIS A 62 12.80 -4.23 7.70
C HIS A 62 14.18 -3.76 7.20
N ARG A 63 14.19 -2.74 6.35
CA ARG A 63 15.38 -2.17 5.73
C ARG A 63 16.08 -3.12 4.74
N SER A 64 15.43 -4.20 4.34
CA SER A 64 15.97 -5.13 3.36
C SER A 64 15.63 -4.76 1.92
N GLY A 65 14.80 -3.73 1.72
CA GLY A 65 14.27 -3.38 0.41
C GLY A 65 13.01 -4.12 0.03
N VAL A 66 12.56 -5.07 0.85
CA VAL A 66 11.34 -5.84 0.58
C VAL A 66 10.11 -4.94 0.55
N GLY A 67 9.99 -4.03 1.53
CA GLY A 67 8.86 -3.10 1.59
C GLY A 67 8.75 -2.25 0.34
N ARG A 68 9.87 -1.71 -0.12
CA ARG A 68 9.92 -0.89 -1.33
C ARG A 68 9.48 -1.69 -2.55
N ARG A 69 9.93 -2.93 -2.67
CA ARG A 69 9.55 -3.79 -3.79
C ARG A 69 8.06 -4.15 -3.76
N ILE A 70 7.54 -4.44 -2.58
CA ILE A 70 6.11 -4.78 -2.41
C ILE A 70 5.25 -3.57 -2.79
N LEU A 71 5.56 -2.42 -2.25
CA LEU A 71 4.74 -1.23 -2.51
C LEU A 71 4.86 -0.79 -3.98
N ALA A 72 6.05 -0.87 -4.55
CA ALA A 72 6.22 -0.59 -5.98
C ALA A 72 5.38 -1.52 -6.85
N ALA A 73 5.35 -2.81 -6.52
CA ALA A 73 4.54 -3.79 -7.25
C ALA A 73 3.05 -3.52 -7.10
N LEU A 74 2.62 -3.12 -5.90
CA LEU A 74 1.22 -2.77 -5.67
C LEU A 74 0.82 -1.54 -6.48
N ILE A 75 1.65 -0.52 -6.49
CA ILE A 75 1.43 0.70 -7.27
C ILE A 75 1.31 0.36 -8.76
N GLU A 76 2.25 -0.43 -9.27
CA GLU A 76 2.25 -0.83 -10.68
C GLU A 76 1.00 -1.63 -11.04
N THR A 77 0.64 -2.60 -10.21
CA THR A 77 -0.52 -3.45 -10.46
C THR A 77 -1.83 -2.64 -10.40
N ALA A 78 -1.94 -1.77 -9.41
CA ALA A 78 -3.13 -0.93 -9.27
C ALA A 78 -3.26 0.04 -10.45
N THR A 79 -2.15 0.62 -10.87
CA THR A 79 -2.14 1.53 -12.03
C THR A 79 -2.59 0.80 -13.29
N ALA A 80 -2.06 -0.41 -13.51
CA ALA A 80 -2.40 -1.21 -14.68
C ALA A 80 -3.87 -1.61 -14.69
N ARG A 81 -4.48 -1.76 -13.53
CA ARG A 81 -5.92 -2.08 -13.41
C ARG A 81 -6.83 -0.86 -13.52
N GLY A 82 -6.28 0.33 -13.69
CA GLY A 82 -7.05 1.54 -13.92
C GLY A 82 -7.44 2.31 -12.67
N PHE A 83 -6.93 1.94 -11.50
CA PHE A 83 -7.13 2.76 -10.30
C PHE A 83 -6.36 4.08 -10.45
N ARG A 84 -6.88 5.12 -9.85
CA ARG A 84 -6.34 6.48 -10.01
C ARG A 84 -5.82 7.10 -8.72
N GLN A 85 -6.22 6.57 -7.56
CA GLN A 85 -5.79 7.10 -6.26
C GLN A 85 -5.52 5.95 -5.31
N MET A 86 -4.40 6.02 -4.63
CA MET A 86 -4.04 5.05 -3.58
C MET A 86 -3.90 5.81 -2.27
N ILE A 87 -4.60 5.32 -1.25
CA ILE A 87 -4.69 5.97 0.05
C ILE A 87 -4.04 5.08 1.10
N GLY A 88 -3.15 5.65 1.89
CA GLY A 88 -2.63 5.01 3.09
C GLY A 88 -3.21 5.69 4.31
N VAL A 89 -3.70 4.90 5.25
CA VAL A 89 -4.28 5.39 6.50
C VAL A 89 -3.40 4.89 7.63
N ILE A 90 -2.64 5.78 8.25
CA ILE A 90 -1.56 5.39 9.16
C ILE A 90 -1.70 6.17 10.45
N GLU A 91 -1.63 5.47 11.58
CA GLU A 91 -1.67 6.11 12.88
C GLU A 91 -0.40 6.95 13.08
N SER A 92 -0.53 8.14 13.65
CA SER A 92 0.51 9.17 13.63
C SER A 92 1.80 8.78 14.35
N SER A 93 1.76 7.85 15.30
CA SER A 93 2.97 7.41 15.99
C SER A 93 3.85 6.50 15.14
N GLN A 94 3.34 6.01 14.01
CA GLN A 94 4.10 5.15 13.11
C GLN A 94 4.94 6.00 12.15
N ALA A 95 5.90 6.73 12.72
CA ALA A 95 6.72 7.67 11.97
C ALA A 95 7.52 7.01 10.85
N GLY A 96 7.99 5.80 11.06
CA GLY A 96 8.74 5.05 10.04
C GLY A 96 7.89 4.72 8.83
N SER A 97 6.66 4.29 9.06
CA SER A 97 5.74 3.97 7.99
C SER A 97 5.35 5.23 7.20
N ILE A 98 5.10 6.31 7.89
CA ILE A 98 4.78 7.60 7.25
C ILE A 98 5.96 8.04 6.37
N ALA A 99 7.18 8.00 6.91
CA ALA A 99 8.38 8.39 6.16
C ALA A 99 8.59 7.47 4.94
N PHE A 100 8.36 6.17 5.11
CA PHE A 100 8.48 5.21 4.02
C PHE A 100 7.52 5.54 2.88
N HIS A 101 6.25 5.83 3.21
CA HIS A 101 5.26 6.19 2.20
C HIS A 101 5.63 7.50 1.49
N LYS A 102 6.11 8.49 2.24
CA LYS A 102 6.57 9.74 1.63
C LYS A 102 7.73 9.51 0.68
N ALA A 103 8.67 8.63 1.06
CA ALA A 103 9.80 8.27 0.19
C ALA A 103 9.34 7.56 -1.08
N MET A 104 8.18 6.90 -1.04
CA MET A 104 7.59 6.23 -2.21
C MET A 104 6.70 7.16 -3.04
N GLY A 105 6.64 8.43 -2.69
CA GLY A 105 5.90 9.43 -3.47
C GLY A 105 4.56 9.85 -2.91
N PHE A 106 4.14 9.29 -1.78
CA PHE A 106 2.86 9.69 -1.16
C PHE A 106 3.00 11.07 -0.52
N ALA A 107 1.90 11.83 -0.57
CA ALA A 107 1.82 13.12 0.11
C ALA A 107 0.82 13.03 1.26
N GLU A 108 1.14 13.64 2.39
CA GLU A 108 0.20 13.74 3.48
C GLU A 108 -0.91 14.73 3.09
N VAL A 109 -2.15 14.30 3.14
CA VAL A 109 -3.28 15.10 2.71
C VAL A 109 -4.24 15.45 3.85
N GLY A 110 -4.06 14.85 5.01
CA GLY A 110 -4.87 15.21 6.16
C GLY A 110 -4.52 14.43 7.40
N ARG A 111 -4.97 14.95 8.54
CA ARG A 111 -4.85 14.30 9.84
C ARG A 111 -6.18 14.43 10.56
N LEU A 112 -6.63 13.34 11.13
CA LEU A 112 -7.87 13.34 11.91
C LEU A 112 -7.54 12.94 13.35
N PRO A 113 -7.61 13.89 14.29
CA PRO A 113 -7.37 13.58 15.70
C PRO A 113 -8.51 12.71 16.24
N ALA A 114 -8.17 11.84 17.16
CA ALA A 114 -9.15 11.01 17.85
C ALA A 114 -10.02 10.17 16.92
N LEU A 115 -9.46 9.71 15.80
CA LEU A 115 -10.19 8.89 14.84
C LEU A 115 -10.16 7.43 15.22
N ALA A 116 -9.08 6.95 15.82
CA ALA A 116 -8.92 5.57 16.21
C ALA A 116 -8.70 5.49 17.72
N TYR A 117 -9.22 4.44 18.34
CA TYR A 117 -9.00 4.18 19.76
C TYR A 117 -8.29 2.83 19.88
N LYS A 118 -7.05 2.83 20.37
CA LYS A 118 -6.30 1.60 20.59
C LYS A 118 -5.24 1.81 21.66
N HIS A 119 -4.85 0.73 22.29
CA HIS A 119 -3.91 0.78 23.44
C HIS A 119 -4.38 1.76 24.50
N ASP A 120 -5.68 1.75 24.75
CA ASP A 120 -6.36 2.57 25.76
C ASP A 120 -6.20 4.07 25.54
N GLN A 121 -6.05 4.50 24.28
CA GLN A 121 -5.95 5.93 23.99
C GLN A 121 -6.52 6.26 22.61
N TRP A 122 -6.96 7.49 22.48
CA TRP A 122 -7.36 8.04 21.19
C TRP A 122 -6.13 8.40 20.38
N CYS A 123 -6.16 8.05 19.11
CA CYS A 123 -5.01 8.23 18.21
C CYS A 123 -5.37 9.09 17.03
N THR A 124 -4.43 9.93 16.64
CA THR A 124 -4.51 10.71 15.40
C THR A 124 -4.16 9.79 14.24
N VAL A 125 -4.91 9.90 13.15
CA VAL A 125 -4.68 9.11 11.94
C VAL A 125 -4.29 10.04 10.80
N VAL A 126 -3.24 9.67 10.09
CA VAL A 126 -2.67 10.44 8.98
C VAL A 126 -3.14 9.79 7.67
N PHE A 127 -3.63 10.63 6.76
CA PHE A 127 -4.03 10.18 5.43
C PHE A 127 -2.96 10.59 4.43
N LEU A 128 -2.45 9.61 3.69
CA LEU A 128 -1.43 9.79 2.65
C LEU A 128 -2.02 9.37 1.32
N ARG A 129 -1.70 10.08 0.27
CA ARG A 129 -2.28 9.84 -1.05
C ARG A 129 -1.20 9.79 -2.12
N LEU A 130 -1.36 8.86 -3.06
CA LEU A 130 -0.56 8.78 -4.27
C LEU A 130 -1.50 8.73 -5.47
N ALA A 131 -1.32 9.64 -6.41
CA ALA A 131 -2.03 9.57 -7.69
C ALA A 131 -1.40 8.47 -8.55
N LEU A 132 -2.24 7.70 -9.22
CA LEU A 132 -1.80 6.57 -10.05
C LEU A 132 -2.08 6.89 -11.52
N GLY A 133 -1.10 6.64 -12.37
CA GLY A 133 -1.25 6.88 -13.80
C GLY A 133 -1.63 8.32 -14.08
N ALA A 134 -2.72 8.53 -14.80
CA ALA A 134 -3.20 9.87 -15.14
C ALA A 134 -3.81 10.64 -13.95
N GLY A 135 -3.99 9.96 -12.81
CA GLY A 135 -4.57 10.60 -11.63
C GLY A 135 -5.93 11.20 -11.94
N ASP A 136 -6.08 12.50 -11.70
CA ASP A 136 -7.30 13.24 -11.99
C ASP A 136 -7.23 14.03 -13.31
N ALA A 137 -6.20 13.80 -14.13
CA ALA A 137 -6.02 14.51 -15.38
C ALA A 137 -7.03 14.11 -16.46
N SER A 138 -7.70 12.97 -16.29
CA SER A 138 -8.73 12.50 -17.22
C SER A 138 -9.77 11.70 -16.45
N PRO A 139 -10.99 11.52 -17.02
CA PRO A 139 -12.01 10.70 -16.37
C PRO A 139 -11.53 9.26 -16.17
N PRO A 140 -12.05 8.57 -15.14
CA PRO A 140 -11.70 7.17 -14.92
C PRO A 140 -12.22 6.28 -16.05
N ASN A 141 -11.49 5.21 -16.30
CA ASN A 141 -11.90 4.23 -17.30
C ASN A 141 -13.13 3.45 -16.81
N HIS A 142 -14.01 3.11 -17.77
CA HIS A 142 -15.16 2.28 -17.48
C HIS A 142 -14.79 0.81 -17.68
N HIS A 143 -13.97 0.27 -16.80
CA HIS A 143 -13.58 -1.13 -16.91
C HIS A 143 -14.29 -1.96 -15.85
N GLY A 144 -15.52 -2.37 -16.16
CA GLY A 144 -16.16 -3.43 -15.43
C GLY A 144 -16.18 -3.31 -13.91
N ARG A 145 -15.93 -2.14 -13.43
CA ARG A 145 -15.97 -1.87 -12.01
C ARG A 145 -17.24 -1.12 -11.72
N SER A 146 -18.26 -1.84 -11.65
CA SER A 146 -19.53 -1.29 -11.20
C SER A 146 -19.67 -1.48 -9.70
#